data_1cc7c2d322a67cbf6a9308bbd87e0155
#
_entry.id   1cc7c2d322a67cbf6a9308bbd87e0155
#
_cell.length_a   1.000
_cell.length_b   1.000
_cell.length_c   1.000
_cell.angle_alpha   90.00
_cell.angle_beta   90.00
_cell.angle_gamma   90.00
#
_symmetry.space_group_name_H-M   'P 1'
#
loop_
_entity.id
_entity.type
_entity.pdbx_description
1 polymer ?
#
loop_
_entity_poly.entity_id
_entity_poly.type
_entity_poly.pdbx_seq_one_letter_code
_entity_poly.pdbx_strand_id
1 'polypeptide(L)'
;KGPGIVLRLAGLYGPDRLPRLQDVRENNPIPADPNSWLNLIHVDDAAAVICDIAEHSSPEELYAVSDMKPLQRYDWYSALAEFTNSPQPQWAAEASKGRGGNKRVNAHRIWKDINSQPHYPNAIEAMRLILQKSV
;
A
#
# COMPACT_ATOMS: atom_id res chain seq x y z
N LYS A 1 -25.41 -4.88 -20.70
CA LYS A 1 -24.37 -4.32 -19.93
C LYS A 1 -24.77 -4.24 -18.48
N GLY A 2 -24.08 -4.95 -17.65
CA GLY A 2 -24.36 -4.95 -16.24
C GLY A 2 -23.76 -3.77 -15.52
N PRO A 3 -24.06 -3.63 -14.23
CA PRO A 3 -23.42 -2.62 -13.42
C PRO A 3 -21.91 -2.86 -13.33
N GLY A 4 -21.17 -1.79 -13.30
CA GLY A 4 -19.74 -1.89 -13.12
C GLY A 4 -19.36 -2.18 -11.69
N ILE A 5 -18.12 -2.59 -11.50
CA ILE A 5 -17.54 -2.79 -10.17
C ILE A 5 -16.45 -1.75 -9.97
N VAL A 6 -16.50 -1.05 -8.84
CA VAL A 6 -15.48 -0.07 -8.50
C VAL A 6 -14.56 -0.65 -7.45
N LEU A 7 -13.26 -0.66 -7.74
CA LEU A 7 -12.25 -1.09 -6.79
C LEU A 7 -11.45 0.12 -6.36
N ARG A 8 -11.51 0.46 -5.09
CA ARG A 8 -10.70 1.53 -4.52
C ARG A 8 -9.43 0.91 -3.96
N LEU A 9 -8.37 0.98 -4.75
CA LEU A 9 -7.10 0.38 -4.38
C LEU A 9 -6.37 1.27 -3.40
N ALA A 10 -5.79 0.65 -2.38
CA ALA A 10 -4.87 1.30 -1.48
C ALA A 10 -3.59 1.69 -2.23
N GLY A 11 -2.60 2.24 -1.54
CA GLY A 11 -1.36 2.59 -2.19
C GLY A 11 -0.68 1.38 -2.80
N LEU A 12 -0.37 1.46 -4.09
CA LEU A 12 0.28 0.36 -4.78
C LEU A 12 1.79 0.40 -4.58
N TYR A 13 2.39 -0.76 -4.33
CA TYR A 13 3.83 -0.88 -4.27
C TYR A 13 4.24 -2.19 -4.90
N GLY A 14 5.51 -2.32 -5.28
CA GLY A 14 6.04 -3.54 -5.86
C GLY A 14 7.42 -3.28 -6.45
N PRO A 15 7.97 -4.24 -7.20
CA PRO A 15 9.23 -4.03 -7.88
C PRO A 15 9.13 -2.77 -8.76
N ASP A 16 10.17 -1.94 -8.70
CA ASP A 16 10.25 -0.68 -9.43
C ASP A 16 9.18 0.33 -9.05
N ARG A 17 8.46 0.11 -7.93
CA ARG A 17 7.43 1.03 -7.49
C ARG A 17 7.42 1.07 -5.96
N LEU A 18 8.42 1.70 -5.38
CA LEU A 18 8.46 1.97 -3.95
C LEU A 18 8.27 3.47 -3.76
N PRO A 19 7.10 3.89 -3.28
CA PRO A 19 6.81 5.33 -3.15
C PRO A 19 7.87 6.05 -2.34
N ARG A 20 8.29 7.20 -2.83
CA ARG A 20 9.23 8.10 -2.18
C ARG A 20 10.60 7.49 -1.90
N LEU A 21 10.96 6.43 -2.64
CA LEU A 21 12.28 5.82 -2.49
C LEU A 21 13.39 6.85 -2.68
N GLN A 22 13.27 7.68 -3.71
CA GLN A 22 14.29 8.67 -3.99
C GLN A 22 14.37 9.74 -2.90
N ASP A 23 13.20 10.17 -2.39
CA ASP A 23 13.18 11.14 -1.30
C ASP A 23 13.89 10.59 -0.07
N VAL A 24 13.68 9.31 0.25
CA VAL A 24 14.35 8.70 1.40
C VAL A 24 15.85 8.63 1.16
N ARG A 25 16.28 8.21 -0.03
CA ARG A 25 17.69 8.11 -0.36
C ARG A 25 18.39 9.45 -0.31
N GLU A 26 17.72 10.51 -0.74
CA GLU A 26 18.29 11.86 -0.76
C GLU A 26 18.01 12.63 0.52
N ASN A 27 17.32 11.98 1.47
CA ASN A 27 16.97 12.58 2.75
C ASN A 27 16.13 13.86 2.61
N ASN A 28 15.29 13.88 1.57
CA ASN A 28 14.33 14.96 1.39
C ASN A 28 13.18 14.82 2.38
N PRO A 29 12.61 15.92 2.87
CA PRO A 29 11.49 15.83 3.81
C PRO A 29 10.29 15.14 3.19
N ILE A 30 9.64 14.28 3.96
CA ILE A 30 8.44 13.57 3.53
C ILE A 30 7.22 14.38 3.95
N PRO A 31 6.36 14.76 2.99
CA PRO A 31 5.21 15.62 3.30
C PRO A 31 4.05 14.80 3.88
N ALA A 32 4.24 14.29 5.08
CA ALA A 32 3.24 13.46 5.75
C ALA A 32 3.47 13.50 7.25
N ASP A 33 2.40 13.19 7.99
CA ASP A 33 2.49 12.99 9.43
C ASP A 33 3.00 11.57 9.67
N PRO A 34 4.14 11.41 10.39
CA PRO A 34 4.67 10.06 10.65
C PRO A 34 3.71 9.16 11.40
N ASN A 35 2.78 9.72 12.15
CA ASN A 35 1.81 8.93 12.90
C ASN A 35 0.55 8.62 12.12
N SER A 36 0.43 9.10 10.89
CA SER A 36 -0.74 8.82 10.07
C SER A 36 -0.67 7.41 9.48
N TRP A 37 -1.84 6.89 9.10
CA TRP A 37 -1.95 5.54 8.60
C TRP A 37 -1.67 5.46 7.11
N LEU A 38 -0.99 4.41 6.71
CA LEU A 38 -0.69 4.09 5.32
C LEU A 38 -1.30 2.74 5.03
N ASN A 39 -2.16 2.69 4.01
CA ASN A 39 -2.78 1.45 3.56
C ASN A 39 -2.15 1.09 2.23
N LEU A 40 -1.74 -0.16 2.09
CA LEU A 40 -0.97 -0.60 0.92
C LEU A 40 -1.54 -1.88 0.34
N ILE A 41 -1.18 -2.15 -0.91
CA ILE A 41 -1.38 -3.45 -1.52
C ILE A 41 -0.28 -3.66 -2.56
N HIS A 42 0.31 -4.85 -2.55
CA HIS A 42 1.31 -5.22 -3.55
C HIS A 42 0.66 -5.29 -4.93
N VAL A 43 1.39 -4.87 -5.97
CA VAL A 43 0.83 -4.84 -7.32
C VAL A 43 0.36 -6.22 -7.78
N ASP A 44 1.06 -7.29 -7.40
CA ASP A 44 0.65 -8.64 -7.78
C ASP A 44 -0.68 -9.03 -7.12
N ASP A 45 -0.87 -8.62 -5.86
CA ASP A 45 -2.12 -8.88 -5.15
C ASP A 45 -3.26 -8.08 -5.76
N ALA A 46 -3.00 -6.83 -6.15
CA ALA A 46 -4.02 -6.02 -6.79
C ALA A 46 -4.46 -6.65 -8.11
N ALA A 47 -3.50 -7.13 -8.90
CA ALA A 47 -3.81 -7.79 -10.17
C ALA A 47 -4.65 -9.05 -9.94
N ALA A 48 -4.29 -9.85 -8.93
CA ALA A 48 -5.02 -11.07 -8.63
C ALA A 48 -6.46 -10.75 -8.20
N VAL A 49 -6.64 -9.72 -7.40
CA VAL A 49 -7.98 -9.29 -6.97
C VAL A 49 -8.84 -8.91 -8.18
N ILE A 50 -8.26 -8.12 -9.09
CA ILE A 50 -8.98 -7.69 -10.29
C ILE A 50 -9.46 -8.89 -11.09
N CYS A 51 -8.59 -9.88 -11.29
CA CYS A 51 -8.93 -11.07 -12.05
C CYS A 51 -10.00 -11.89 -11.33
N ASP A 52 -9.86 -12.07 -10.03
CA ASP A 52 -10.76 -12.93 -9.27
C ASP A 52 -12.15 -12.32 -9.15
N ILE A 53 -12.23 -11.00 -8.90
CA ILE A 53 -13.54 -10.38 -8.75
C ILE A 53 -14.29 -10.31 -10.07
N ALA A 54 -13.58 -10.25 -11.18
CA ALA A 54 -14.19 -10.22 -12.49
C ALA A 54 -14.95 -11.52 -12.79
N GLU A 55 -14.57 -12.61 -12.13
CA GLU A 55 -15.24 -13.91 -12.30
C GLU A 55 -16.29 -14.19 -11.25
N HIS A 56 -16.48 -13.28 -10.30
CA HIS A 56 -17.46 -13.48 -9.24
C HIS A 56 -18.87 -13.34 -9.80
N SER A 57 -19.74 -14.27 -9.45
CA SER A 57 -21.09 -14.31 -10.03
C SER A 57 -22.01 -13.20 -9.50
N SER A 58 -21.72 -12.68 -8.31
CA SER A 58 -22.61 -11.71 -7.69
C SER A 58 -21.81 -10.72 -6.83
N PRO A 59 -20.96 -9.88 -7.48
CA PRO A 59 -20.10 -8.98 -6.72
C PRO A 59 -20.86 -7.77 -6.21
N GLU A 60 -20.29 -7.13 -5.21
CA GLU A 60 -20.75 -5.81 -4.78
C GLU A 60 -20.36 -4.77 -5.81
N GLU A 61 -20.96 -3.58 -5.72
CA GLU A 61 -20.63 -2.51 -6.66
C GLU A 61 -19.34 -1.79 -6.31
N LEU A 62 -18.91 -1.86 -5.07
CA LEU A 62 -17.76 -1.12 -4.59
C LEU A 62 -16.98 -1.94 -3.56
N TYR A 63 -15.68 -2.01 -3.73
CA TYR A 63 -14.80 -2.66 -2.77
C TYR A 63 -13.62 -1.76 -2.44
N ALA A 64 -13.25 -1.73 -1.17
CA ALA A 64 -11.94 -1.23 -0.75
C ALA A 64 -10.95 -2.40 -0.83
N VAL A 65 -9.76 -2.15 -1.36
CA VAL A 65 -8.77 -3.21 -1.58
C VAL A 65 -7.45 -2.82 -0.95
N SER A 66 -7.01 -3.59 0.05
CA SER A 66 -5.73 -3.38 0.72
C SER A 66 -5.21 -4.74 1.19
N ASP A 67 -3.98 -4.74 1.72
CA ASP A 67 -3.42 -5.96 2.31
C ASP A 67 -3.93 -6.22 3.72
N MET A 68 -4.83 -5.37 4.23
CA MET A 68 -5.47 -5.49 5.52
C MET A 68 -4.55 -5.29 6.72
N LYS A 69 -3.35 -4.76 6.50
CA LYS A 69 -2.42 -4.45 7.58
C LYS A 69 -1.96 -3.00 7.48
N PRO A 70 -2.80 -2.06 7.91
CA PRO A 70 -2.38 -0.65 7.90
C PRO A 70 -1.12 -0.45 8.72
N LEU A 71 -0.25 0.40 8.23
CA LEU A 71 0.99 0.75 8.90
C LEU A 71 0.97 2.23 9.21
N GLN A 72 1.70 2.65 10.24
CA GLN A 72 1.99 4.06 10.35
C GLN A 72 3.06 4.42 9.33
N ARG A 73 2.97 5.63 8.79
CA ARG A 73 3.95 6.06 7.79
C ARG A 73 5.36 6.06 8.38
N TYR A 74 5.48 6.35 9.65
CA TYR A 74 6.77 6.26 10.34
C TYR A 74 7.41 4.88 10.13
N ASP A 75 6.62 3.82 10.35
CA ASP A 75 7.17 2.46 10.28
C ASP A 75 7.62 2.11 8.87
N TRP A 76 6.83 2.47 7.86
CA TRP A 76 7.15 2.17 6.47
C TRP A 76 8.42 2.90 6.01
N TYR A 77 8.46 4.22 6.25
CA TYR A 77 9.58 5.01 5.73
C TYR A 77 10.85 4.81 6.55
N SER A 78 10.73 4.51 7.85
CA SER A 78 11.89 4.16 8.66
C SER A 78 12.51 2.85 8.18
N ALA A 79 11.67 1.86 7.86
CA ALA A 79 12.16 0.60 7.33
C ALA A 79 12.83 0.80 5.95
N LEU A 80 12.21 1.61 5.11
CA LEU A 80 12.77 1.91 3.79
C LEU A 80 14.15 2.55 3.92
N ALA A 81 14.31 3.48 4.85
CA ALA A 81 15.60 4.11 5.10
C ALA A 81 16.62 3.09 5.59
N GLU A 82 16.21 2.22 6.49
CA GLU A 82 17.09 1.20 7.02
C GLU A 82 17.56 0.24 5.93
N PHE A 83 16.64 -0.24 5.11
CA PHE A 83 16.95 -1.21 4.07
C PHE A 83 17.81 -0.63 2.96
N THR A 84 17.83 0.70 2.80
CA THR A 84 18.61 1.36 1.76
C THR A 84 19.86 2.04 2.32
N ASN A 85 20.15 1.85 3.61
CA ASN A 85 21.28 2.50 4.28
C ASN A 85 21.23 4.02 4.14
N SER A 86 20.03 4.56 4.25
CA SER A 86 19.79 6.00 4.16
C SER A 86 19.60 6.59 5.56
N PRO A 87 19.80 7.90 5.73
CA PRO A 87 19.46 8.54 7.00
C PRO A 87 17.97 8.40 7.29
N GLN A 88 17.60 8.41 8.56
CA GLN A 88 16.20 8.31 8.93
C GLN A 88 15.43 9.48 8.34
N PRO A 89 14.14 9.26 7.99
CA PRO A 89 13.37 10.28 7.27
C PRO A 89 13.18 11.56 8.06
N GLN A 90 13.16 12.65 7.33
CA GLN A 90 12.71 13.95 7.85
C GLN A 90 11.24 14.11 7.46
N TRP A 91 10.48 14.78 8.31
CA TRP A 91 9.04 14.89 8.11
C TRP A 91 8.62 16.36 7.98
N ALA A 92 7.75 16.63 7.00
CA ALA A 92 7.19 17.96 6.75
C ALA A 92 5.67 17.83 6.77
N ALA A 93 5.12 17.57 7.96
CA ALA A 93 3.72 17.21 8.13
C ALA A 93 2.75 18.26 7.63
N GLU A 94 3.14 19.53 7.66
CA GLU A 94 2.25 20.61 7.25
C GLU A 94 1.86 20.53 5.79
N ALA A 95 2.73 19.97 4.96
CA ALA A 95 2.50 19.89 3.52
C ALA A 95 1.43 18.85 3.17
N SER A 96 1.06 18.01 4.10
CA SER A 96 0.12 16.92 3.85
C SER A 96 -1.32 17.25 4.22
N LYS A 97 -1.57 18.43 4.75
CA LYS A 97 -2.91 18.78 5.19
C LYS A 97 -3.89 18.74 4.03
N GLY A 98 -5.02 18.08 4.25
CA GLY A 98 -6.06 17.98 3.24
C GLY A 98 -5.84 16.93 2.20
N ARG A 99 -4.72 16.24 2.23
CA ARG A 99 -4.41 15.20 1.27
C ARG A 99 -4.64 13.83 1.84
N GLY A 100 -5.43 13.03 1.15
CA GLY A 100 -5.72 11.67 1.56
C GLY A 100 -6.29 11.62 2.95
N GLY A 101 -6.80 10.52 3.36
CA GLY A 101 -7.32 10.37 4.70
C GLY A 101 -6.29 9.79 5.64
N ASN A 102 -6.56 9.91 6.93
CA ASN A 102 -5.80 9.20 7.94
C ASN A 102 -6.67 8.05 8.44
N LYS A 103 -6.96 7.12 7.52
CA LYS A 103 -7.88 6.04 7.80
C LYS A 103 -7.18 4.70 7.70
N ARG A 104 -7.67 3.76 8.49
CA ARG A 104 -7.29 2.36 8.32
C ARG A 104 -8.36 1.71 7.45
N VAL A 105 -7.96 1.27 6.26
CA VAL A 105 -8.88 0.67 5.30
C VAL A 105 -9.21 -0.75 5.73
N ASN A 106 -10.49 -1.08 5.73
CA ASN A 106 -10.96 -2.43 5.99
C ASN A 106 -11.34 -3.08 4.67
N ALA A 107 -10.50 -3.99 4.19
CA ALA A 107 -10.72 -4.68 2.93
C ALA A 107 -11.26 -6.09 3.13
N HIS A 108 -11.87 -6.36 4.28
CA HIS A 108 -12.31 -7.70 4.61
C HIS A 108 -13.28 -8.27 3.58
N ARG A 109 -14.16 -7.44 3.04
CA ARG A 109 -15.22 -7.91 2.13
C ARG A 109 -14.64 -8.47 0.83
N ILE A 110 -13.67 -7.77 0.22
CA ILE A 110 -13.14 -8.25 -1.06
C ILE A 110 -12.46 -9.62 -0.88
N TRP A 111 -11.65 -9.75 0.16
CA TRP A 111 -10.93 -11.01 0.37
C TRP A 111 -11.88 -12.15 0.69
N LYS A 112 -12.96 -11.85 1.42
CA LYS A 112 -13.97 -12.86 1.69
C LYS A 112 -14.70 -13.26 0.41
N ASP A 113 -15.11 -12.29 -0.39
CA ASP A 113 -15.91 -12.57 -1.58
C ASP A 113 -15.14 -13.35 -2.64
N ILE A 114 -13.83 -13.10 -2.78
CA ILE A 114 -13.01 -13.87 -3.71
C ILE A 114 -12.40 -15.12 -3.07
N ASN A 115 -12.70 -15.36 -1.79
CA ASN A 115 -12.24 -16.53 -1.03
C ASN A 115 -10.72 -16.67 -1.13
N SER A 116 -10.00 -15.60 -0.81
CA SER A 116 -8.56 -15.57 -0.95
C SER A 116 -7.96 -14.71 0.14
N GLN A 117 -6.64 -14.60 0.15
CA GLN A 117 -5.88 -13.78 1.08
C GLN A 117 -4.76 -13.09 0.33
N PRO A 118 -4.26 -11.97 0.84
CA PRO A 118 -3.10 -11.34 0.22
C PRO A 118 -1.92 -12.29 0.19
N HIS A 119 -1.24 -12.36 -0.94
CA HIS A 119 0.00 -13.11 -1.05
C HIS A 119 1.13 -12.37 -0.33
N TYR A 120 1.03 -11.06 -0.25
CA TYR A 120 1.99 -10.20 0.43
C TYR A 120 1.29 -9.43 1.55
N PRO A 121 0.97 -10.12 2.67
CA PRO A 121 0.22 -9.47 3.76
C PRO A 121 1.06 -8.51 4.59
N ASN A 122 2.39 -8.66 4.55
CA ASN A 122 3.30 -7.82 5.32
C ASN A 122 4.12 -6.97 4.36
N ALA A 123 3.73 -5.70 4.22
CA ALA A 123 4.32 -4.82 3.23
C ALA A 123 5.80 -4.52 3.52
N ILE A 124 6.19 -4.42 4.80
CA ILE A 124 7.59 -4.16 5.13
C ILE A 124 8.46 -5.35 4.73
N GLU A 125 8.00 -6.56 4.99
CA GLU A 125 8.74 -7.74 4.57
C GLU A 125 8.82 -7.83 3.05
N ALA A 126 7.72 -7.53 2.35
CA ALA A 126 7.72 -7.52 0.89
C ALA A 126 8.68 -6.47 0.35
N MET A 127 8.72 -5.30 0.96
CA MET A 127 9.65 -4.25 0.57
C MET A 127 11.10 -4.72 0.74
N ARG A 128 11.39 -5.40 1.84
CA ARG A 128 12.74 -5.92 2.08
C ARG A 128 13.15 -6.87 0.96
N LEU A 129 12.26 -7.77 0.57
CA LEU A 129 12.54 -8.73 -0.50
C LEU A 129 12.73 -8.04 -1.84
N ILE A 130 11.91 -7.03 -2.13
CA ILE A 130 12.04 -6.26 -3.37
C ILE A 130 13.43 -5.61 -3.45
N LEU A 131 13.86 -4.99 -2.36
CA LEU A 131 15.14 -4.28 -2.34
C LEU A 131 16.32 -5.25 -2.43
N GLN A 132 16.19 -6.45 -1.87
CA GLN A 132 17.25 -7.47 -1.98
C GLN A 132 17.45 -7.92 -3.42
N LYS A 133 16.39 -8.01 -4.20
CA LYS A 133 16.48 -8.44 -5.60
C LYS A 133 17.02 -7.36 -6.51
N SER A 134 17.04 -6.12 -6.06
CA SER A 134 17.48 -4.99 -6.87
C SER A 134 18.99 -4.80 -6.84
N VAL A 135 19.72 -5.59 -6.07
CA VAL A 135 21.17 -5.46 -5.92
C VAL A 135 21.89 -6.19 -7.01
#